data_f4b60376fb9849ec467c77f4f94b5d4b
#
_entry.id   f4b60376fb9849ec467c77f4f94b5d4b
#
_cell.length_a   1.000
_cell.length_b   1.000
_cell.length_c   1.000
_cell.angle_alpha   90.00
_cell.angle_beta   90.00
_cell.angle_gamma   90.00
#
_symmetry.space_group_name_H-M   'P 1'
#
loop_
_entity.id
_entity.type
_entity.pdbx_description
1 polymer ?
#
loop_
_entity_poly.entity_id
_entity_poly.type
_entity_poly.pdbx_seq_one_letter_code
_entity_poly.pdbx_strand_id
1 'polypeptide(L)'
;MSVYIAPLREMLFAMKEVGGLDAICAQPDHEETTPDLVEAILQEAANYAAGVLDPLNHPGDVQGARWHDGRVTPADGFREAWASFCENGWNGMPAATEWGGQGLPTLVSTAVLEMWKSSNLAFSLCQMLTLGAVEAIAHHGSDALQRRFLAPMVEGRWTGTMNLTEPQAGSDLALVRTKADPQPDGSYKVFGTKIFITYGEHDMAENIVHLVLARVAGAPEGVKGCLLYTSDAADE
;
A
#
# COMPACT_ATOMS: atom_id res chain seq x y z
N MET A 1 17.35 -21.76 -9.31
CA MET A 1 16.22 -20.81 -9.33
C MET A 1 16.48 -19.80 -10.43
N SER A 2 15.47 -19.40 -11.22
CA SER A 2 15.62 -18.34 -12.20
C SER A 2 15.79 -17.02 -11.45
N VAL A 3 16.77 -16.21 -11.84
CA VAL A 3 16.92 -14.84 -11.33
C VAL A 3 15.92 -13.97 -12.05
N TYR A 4 15.21 -13.07 -11.31
CA TYR A 4 14.32 -12.12 -11.92
C TYR A 4 15.09 -11.12 -12.80
N ILE A 5 14.60 -10.89 -14.00
CA ILE A 5 15.13 -9.91 -14.95
C ILE A 5 13.95 -9.09 -15.46
N ALA A 6 13.94 -7.79 -15.16
CA ALA A 6 12.88 -6.91 -15.62
C ALA A 6 12.95 -6.73 -17.16
N PRO A 7 11.84 -6.86 -17.89
CA PRO A 7 11.77 -6.66 -19.34
C PRO A 7 11.70 -5.16 -19.69
N LEU A 8 12.74 -4.40 -19.35
CA LEU A 8 12.74 -2.94 -19.45
C LEU A 8 12.43 -2.41 -20.83
N ARG A 9 12.93 -3.06 -21.90
CA ARG A 9 12.71 -2.67 -23.27
C ARG A 9 11.22 -2.77 -23.63
N GLU A 10 10.60 -3.87 -23.26
CA GLU A 10 9.17 -4.14 -23.49
C GLU A 10 8.29 -3.21 -22.67
N MET A 11 8.68 -2.93 -21.42
CA MET A 11 7.99 -1.97 -20.54
C MET A 11 8.04 -0.57 -21.13
N LEU A 12 9.22 -0.07 -21.51
CA LEU A 12 9.39 1.24 -22.15
C LEU A 12 8.62 1.34 -23.45
N PHE A 13 8.63 0.29 -24.29
CA PHE A 13 7.84 0.25 -25.51
C PHE A 13 6.34 0.37 -25.19
N ALA A 14 5.82 -0.42 -24.25
CA ALA A 14 4.41 -0.37 -23.88
C ALA A 14 4.02 1.01 -23.30
N MET A 15 4.87 1.60 -22.48
CA MET A 15 4.62 2.92 -21.89
C MET A 15 4.60 4.02 -22.95
N LYS A 16 5.53 4.01 -23.91
CA LYS A 16 5.62 5.03 -24.96
C LYS A 16 4.54 4.85 -26.02
N GLU A 17 4.44 3.66 -26.60
CA GLU A 17 3.61 3.41 -27.79
C GLU A 17 2.13 3.14 -27.46
N VAL A 18 1.83 2.64 -26.27
CA VAL A 18 0.47 2.30 -25.85
C VAL A 18 -0.02 3.20 -24.71
N GLY A 19 0.81 3.42 -23.70
CA GLY A 19 0.48 4.21 -22.50
C GLY A 19 0.51 5.72 -22.70
N GLY A 20 1.12 6.21 -23.79
CA GLY A 20 1.19 7.64 -24.09
C GLY A 20 2.11 8.42 -23.14
N LEU A 21 3.22 7.82 -22.72
CA LEU A 21 4.15 8.39 -21.74
C LEU A 21 4.54 9.84 -22.05
N ASP A 22 4.85 10.15 -23.31
CA ASP A 22 5.28 11.51 -23.71
C ASP A 22 4.16 12.55 -23.46
N ALA A 23 2.89 12.16 -23.72
CA ALA A 23 1.75 13.04 -23.47
C ALA A 23 1.47 13.21 -21.97
N ILE A 24 1.74 12.19 -21.16
CA ILE A 24 1.62 12.27 -19.70
C ILE A 24 2.71 13.17 -19.12
N CYS A 25 3.95 13.00 -19.54
CA CYS A 25 5.09 13.84 -19.09
C CYS A 25 4.95 15.31 -19.54
N ALA A 26 4.19 15.59 -20.59
CA ALA A 26 3.92 16.96 -21.04
C ALA A 26 2.81 17.68 -20.22
N GLN A 27 2.17 17.01 -19.25
CA GLN A 27 1.18 17.65 -18.38
C GLN A 27 1.86 18.54 -17.34
N PRO A 28 1.23 19.67 -16.95
CA PRO A 28 1.83 20.61 -15.99
C PRO A 28 2.27 19.99 -14.67
N ASP A 29 1.51 19.00 -14.16
CA ASP A 29 1.82 18.33 -12.90
C ASP A 29 3.01 17.35 -13.00
N HIS A 30 3.53 17.10 -14.21
CA HIS A 30 4.58 16.13 -14.51
C HIS A 30 5.75 16.69 -15.31
N GLU A 31 5.92 18.04 -15.37
CA GLU A 31 6.98 18.70 -16.16
C GLU A 31 8.40 18.24 -15.78
N GLU A 32 8.61 17.84 -14.51
CA GLU A 32 9.90 17.33 -14.03
C GLU A 32 10.15 15.86 -14.38
N THR A 33 9.09 15.12 -14.79
CA THR A 33 9.19 13.71 -15.16
C THR A 33 9.56 13.53 -16.61
N THR A 34 10.85 13.67 -16.92
CA THR A 34 11.34 13.51 -18.31
C THR A 34 11.41 12.03 -18.70
N PRO A 35 11.35 11.69 -20.01
CA PRO A 35 11.54 10.31 -20.49
C PRO A 35 12.87 9.67 -20.02
N ASP A 36 13.95 10.44 -19.97
CA ASP A 36 15.26 9.96 -19.48
C ASP A 36 15.23 9.66 -17.99
N LEU A 37 14.53 10.48 -17.19
CA LEU A 37 14.31 10.22 -15.77
C LEU A 37 13.47 8.93 -15.56
N VAL A 38 12.42 8.73 -16.36
CA VAL A 38 11.62 7.51 -16.32
C VAL A 38 12.47 6.28 -16.60
N GLU A 39 13.33 6.32 -17.63
CA GLU A 39 14.24 5.21 -17.95
C GLU A 39 15.19 4.91 -16.78
N ALA A 40 15.77 5.95 -16.17
CA ALA A 40 16.63 5.81 -14.99
C ALA A 40 15.88 5.20 -13.79
N ILE A 41 14.65 5.65 -13.50
CA ILE A 41 13.80 5.09 -12.43
C ILE A 41 13.52 3.61 -12.68
N LEU A 42 13.15 3.23 -13.90
CA LEU A 42 12.87 1.83 -14.23
C LEU A 42 14.13 0.96 -14.11
N GLN A 43 15.30 1.49 -14.50
CA GLN A 43 16.57 0.75 -14.34
C GLN A 43 16.91 0.52 -12.87
N GLU A 44 16.78 1.54 -12.01
CA GLU A 44 17.03 1.40 -10.57
C GLU A 44 15.98 0.49 -9.89
N ALA A 45 14.72 0.58 -10.31
CA ALA A 45 13.69 -0.35 -9.86
C ALA A 45 14.04 -1.80 -10.24
N ALA A 46 14.49 -2.05 -11.47
CA ALA A 46 14.93 -3.37 -11.91
C ALA A 46 16.11 -3.90 -11.09
N ASN A 47 17.09 -3.03 -10.80
CA ASN A 47 18.24 -3.37 -9.95
C ASN A 47 17.78 -3.76 -8.54
N TYR A 48 16.85 -3.01 -7.95
CA TYR A 48 16.31 -3.29 -6.63
C TYR A 48 15.48 -4.58 -6.62
N ALA A 49 14.63 -4.79 -7.62
CA ALA A 49 13.83 -6.00 -7.77
C ALA A 49 14.70 -7.27 -7.84
N ALA A 50 15.74 -7.24 -8.69
CA ALA A 50 16.64 -8.37 -8.88
C ALA A 50 17.62 -8.57 -7.72
N GLY A 51 18.12 -7.48 -7.13
CA GLY A 51 19.17 -7.53 -6.12
C GLY A 51 18.68 -7.68 -4.68
N VAL A 52 17.46 -7.21 -4.37
CA VAL A 52 16.92 -7.20 -3.01
C VAL A 52 15.67 -8.08 -2.90
N LEU A 53 14.66 -7.87 -3.75
CA LEU A 53 13.37 -8.53 -3.58
C LEU A 53 13.36 -9.99 -4.05
N ASP A 54 13.90 -10.28 -5.22
CA ASP A 54 13.94 -11.64 -5.78
C ASP A 54 14.70 -12.64 -4.88
N PRO A 55 15.88 -12.29 -4.30
CA PRO A 55 16.56 -13.18 -3.36
C PRO A 55 15.75 -13.55 -2.12
N LEU A 56 14.81 -12.68 -1.69
CA LEU A 56 13.94 -12.90 -0.53
C LEU A 56 12.67 -13.69 -0.87
N ASN A 57 12.31 -13.85 -2.15
CA ASN A 57 11.04 -14.46 -2.53
C ASN A 57 10.94 -15.92 -2.09
N HIS A 58 11.88 -16.78 -2.51
CA HIS A 58 11.84 -18.20 -2.15
C HIS A 58 12.12 -18.46 -0.65
N PRO A 59 13.14 -17.85 -0.01
CA PRO A 59 13.30 -17.99 1.44
C PRO A 59 12.07 -17.52 2.21
N GLY A 60 11.44 -16.42 1.77
CA GLY A 60 10.22 -15.90 2.37
C GLY A 60 9.03 -16.86 2.29
N ASP A 61 8.85 -17.52 1.15
CA ASP A 61 7.80 -18.54 0.95
C ASP A 61 8.02 -19.76 1.85
N VAL A 62 9.26 -20.25 1.94
CA VAL A 62 9.59 -21.42 2.77
C VAL A 62 9.46 -21.12 4.26
N GLN A 63 9.91 -19.97 4.70
CA GLN A 63 9.90 -19.57 6.12
C GLN A 63 8.53 -19.09 6.58
N GLY A 64 7.84 -18.29 5.76
CA GLY A 64 6.56 -17.67 6.07
C GLY A 64 6.62 -16.65 7.19
N ALA A 65 5.48 -16.03 7.49
CA ALA A 65 5.30 -15.19 8.66
C ALA A 65 5.05 -16.06 9.91
N ARG A 66 5.57 -15.61 11.06
CA ARG A 66 5.47 -16.34 12.34
C ARG A 66 4.67 -15.53 13.35
N TRP A 67 3.60 -16.13 13.86
CA TRP A 67 2.84 -15.56 14.96
C TRP A 67 3.36 -16.07 16.32
N HIS A 68 3.56 -15.18 17.27
CA HIS A 68 3.90 -15.50 18.65
C HIS A 68 3.40 -14.40 19.59
N ASP A 69 2.62 -14.79 20.61
CA ASP A 69 2.09 -13.91 21.65
C ASP A 69 1.46 -12.59 21.13
N GLY A 70 0.56 -12.70 20.13
CA GLY A 70 -0.15 -11.57 19.57
C GLY A 70 0.64 -10.75 18.55
N ARG A 71 1.90 -11.11 18.27
CA ARG A 71 2.76 -10.42 17.31
C ARG A 71 3.06 -11.30 16.10
N VAL A 72 3.25 -10.67 14.96
CA VAL A 72 3.67 -11.33 13.73
C VAL A 72 5.04 -10.81 13.31
N THR A 73 5.96 -11.75 13.10
CA THR A 73 7.27 -11.47 12.51
C THR A 73 7.27 -12.02 11.09
N PRO A 74 7.53 -11.20 10.06
CA PRO A 74 7.67 -11.66 8.69
C PRO A 74 8.94 -12.51 8.50
N ALA A 75 9.15 -13.01 7.29
CA ALA A 75 10.36 -13.76 6.96
C ALA A 75 11.63 -12.91 7.15
N ASP A 76 12.73 -13.59 7.49
CA ASP A 76 14.03 -12.93 7.70
C ASP A 76 14.45 -12.14 6.45
N GLY A 77 14.95 -10.92 6.63
CA GLY A 77 15.33 -10.00 5.57
C GLY A 77 14.21 -9.07 5.08
N PHE A 78 12.93 -9.36 5.37
CA PHE A 78 11.81 -8.50 4.94
C PHE A 78 11.84 -7.14 5.65
N ARG A 79 12.21 -7.10 6.92
CA ARG A 79 12.30 -5.86 7.69
C ARG A 79 13.39 -4.94 7.17
N GLU A 80 14.56 -5.50 6.89
CA GLU A 80 15.70 -4.76 6.31
C GLU A 80 15.39 -4.29 4.89
N ALA A 81 14.74 -5.15 4.09
CA ALA A 81 14.26 -4.77 2.77
C ALA A 81 13.24 -3.63 2.84
N TRP A 82 12.29 -3.65 3.79
CA TRP A 82 11.33 -2.56 3.97
C TRP A 82 12.02 -1.25 4.36
N ALA A 83 12.97 -1.27 5.29
CA ALA A 83 13.72 -0.09 5.67
C ALA A 83 14.44 0.53 4.47
N SER A 84 15.21 -0.26 3.71
CA SER A 84 15.90 0.23 2.52
C SER A 84 14.93 0.66 1.40
N PHE A 85 13.78 0.01 1.26
CA PHE A 85 12.72 0.37 0.32
C PHE A 85 12.18 1.78 0.61
N CYS A 86 11.93 2.09 1.87
CA CYS A 86 11.47 3.41 2.32
C CYS A 86 12.58 4.47 2.19
N GLU A 87 13.82 4.16 2.60
CA GLU A 87 14.97 5.06 2.47
C GLU A 87 15.23 5.49 1.02
N ASN A 88 14.99 4.59 0.06
CA ASN A 88 15.09 4.90 -1.37
C ASN A 88 13.84 5.59 -1.95
N GLY A 89 12.82 5.88 -1.14
CA GLY A 89 11.61 6.57 -1.56
C GLY A 89 10.62 5.72 -2.38
N TRP A 90 10.83 4.41 -2.51
CA TRP A 90 9.99 3.54 -3.32
C TRP A 90 8.54 3.45 -2.83
N ASN A 91 8.32 3.61 -1.52
CA ASN A 91 6.97 3.54 -0.96
C ASN A 91 6.10 4.72 -1.40
N GLY A 92 6.67 5.93 -1.48
CA GLY A 92 5.95 7.17 -1.76
C GLY A 92 5.92 7.59 -3.23
N MET A 93 6.31 6.75 -4.19
CA MET A 93 6.46 7.15 -5.60
C MET A 93 5.28 7.92 -6.20
N PRO A 94 4.02 7.43 -6.14
CA PRO A 94 2.90 8.13 -6.75
C PRO A 94 2.27 9.19 -5.85
N ALA A 95 2.63 9.23 -4.57
CA ALA A 95 2.02 10.15 -3.61
C ALA A 95 2.44 11.60 -3.87
N ALA A 96 1.57 12.54 -3.51
CA ALA A 96 1.80 13.96 -3.70
C ALA A 96 3.04 14.45 -2.93
N THR A 97 3.77 15.39 -3.52
CA THR A 97 5.01 15.94 -2.97
C THR A 97 4.81 16.70 -1.67
N GLU A 98 3.64 17.29 -1.46
CA GLU A 98 3.25 17.94 -0.19
C GLU A 98 3.27 17.00 1.02
N TRP A 99 3.13 15.69 0.80
CA TRP A 99 3.18 14.64 1.82
C TRP A 99 4.51 13.88 1.85
N GLY A 100 5.51 14.35 1.10
CA GLY A 100 6.82 13.69 0.99
C GLY A 100 6.90 12.61 -0.10
N GLY A 101 5.91 12.51 -0.97
CA GLY A 101 5.94 11.64 -2.14
C GLY A 101 6.74 12.22 -3.31
N GLN A 102 6.86 11.47 -4.38
CA GLN A 102 7.61 11.88 -5.57
C GLN A 102 6.70 12.43 -6.68
N GLY A 103 5.37 12.32 -6.56
CA GLY A 103 4.42 12.81 -7.57
C GLY A 103 4.55 12.13 -8.94
N LEU A 104 5.14 10.93 -9.00
CA LEU A 104 5.35 10.24 -10.26
C LEU A 104 4.02 9.84 -10.92
N PRO A 105 3.91 9.94 -12.24
CA PRO A 105 2.73 9.49 -12.97
C PRO A 105 2.37 8.05 -12.64
N THR A 106 1.07 7.77 -12.54
CA THR A 106 0.56 6.41 -12.28
C THR A 106 1.10 5.37 -13.28
N LEU A 107 1.34 5.76 -14.52
CA LEU A 107 1.93 4.88 -15.54
C LEU A 107 3.32 4.42 -15.13
N VAL A 108 4.16 5.31 -14.61
CA VAL A 108 5.53 4.99 -14.16
C VAL A 108 5.48 4.11 -12.91
N SER A 109 4.71 4.50 -11.90
CA SER A 109 4.58 3.71 -10.67
C SER A 109 3.97 2.33 -10.92
N THR A 110 3.05 2.20 -11.91
CA THR A 110 2.48 0.89 -12.30
C THR A 110 3.56 -0.04 -12.88
N ALA A 111 4.44 0.45 -13.74
CA ALA A 111 5.54 -0.34 -14.29
C ALA A 111 6.52 -0.81 -13.19
N VAL A 112 6.83 0.07 -12.24
CA VAL A 112 7.67 -0.29 -11.07
C VAL A 112 6.96 -1.31 -10.17
N LEU A 113 5.66 -1.12 -9.88
CA LEU A 113 4.87 -2.07 -9.10
C LEU A 113 4.79 -3.46 -9.75
N GLU A 114 4.79 -3.53 -11.09
CA GLU A 114 4.87 -4.80 -11.80
C GLU A 114 6.19 -5.53 -11.49
N MET A 115 7.31 -4.80 -11.47
CA MET A 115 8.61 -5.39 -11.11
C MET A 115 8.61 -5.93 -9.66
N TRP A 116 8.05 -5.17 -8.70
CA TRP A 116 7.94 -5.61 -7.30
C TRP A 116 7.11 -6.89 -7.17
N LYS A 117 5.95 -6.93 -7.83
CA LYS A 117 5.04 -8.09 -7.78
C LYS A 117 5.62 -9.30 -8.49
N SER A 118 6.37 -9.09 -9.56
CA SER A 118 7.00 -10.19 -10.33
C SER A 118 8.22 -10.77 -9.62
N SER A 119 8.97 -9.96 -8.87
CA SER A 119 10.14 -10.41 -8.12
C SER A 119 9.79 -10.96 -6.74
N ASN A 120 8.87 -10.33 -6.01
CA ASN A 120 8.43 -10.78 -4.68
C ASN A 120 7.02 -10.27 -4.37
N LEU A 121 6.00 -11.03 -4.76
CA LEU A 121 4.60 -10.65 -4.53
C LEU A 121 4.30 -10.48 -3.04
N ALA A 122 4.77 -11.38 -2.20
CA ALA A 122 4.48 -11.35 -0.76
C ALA A 122 4.94 -10.03 -0.12
N PHE A 123 6.16 -9.59 -0.42
CA PHE A 123 6.68 -8.30 0.04
C PHE A 123 5.86 -7.12 -0.53
N SER A 124 5.59 -7.13 -1.83
CA SER A 124 4.94 -6.01 -2.53
C SER A 124 3.51 -5.74 -2.06
N LEU A 125 2.82 -6.71 -1.46
CA LEU A 125 1.48 -6.53 -0.91
C LEU A 125 1.44 -5.52 0.25
N CYS A 126 2.51 -5.38 1.03
CA CYS A 126 2.60 -4.36 2.08
C CYS A 126 2.51 -2.94 1.49
N GLN A 127 3.33 -2.66 0.48
CA GLN A 127 3.29 -1.38 -0.23
C GLN A 127 1.95 -1.15 -0.92
N MET A 128 1.42 -2.15 -1.63
CA MET A 128 0.16 -2.01 -2.38
C MET A 128 -0.99 -1.58 -1.48
N LEU A 129 -1.12 -2.18 -0.30
CA LEU A 129 -2.17 -1.83 0.66
C LEU A 129 -1.91 -0.46 1.31
N THR A 130 -0.67 -0.14 1.60
CA THR A 130 -0.27 1.17 2.13
C THR A 130 -0.61 2.29 1.14
N LEU A 131 -0.27 2.14 -0.14
CA LEU A 131 -0.63 3.11 -1.19
C LEU A 131 -2.15 3.26 -1.34
N GLY A 132 -2.89 2.15 -1.32
CA GLY A 132 -4.36 2.21 -1.37
C GLY A 132 -4.97 2.95 -0.16
N ALA A 133 -4.40 2.79 1.02
CA ALA A 133 -4.83 3.53 2.20
C ALA A 133 -4.44 5.02 2.12
N VAL A 134 -3.25 5.35 1.66
CA VAL A 134 -2.80 6.72 1.39
C VAL A 134 -3.75 7.41 0.41
N GLU A 135 -4.07 6.79 -0.72
CA GLU A 135 -4.98 7.33 -1.73
C GLU A 135 -6.38 7.55 -1.16
N ALA A 136 -6.92 6.59 -0.41
CA ALA A 136 -8.23 6.73 0.21
C ALA A 136 -8.29 7.88 1.22
N ILE A 137 -7.26 8.07 2.04
CA ILE A 137 -7.19 9.18 3.00
C ILE A 137 -6.97 10.51 2.28
N ALA A 138 -6.12 10.57 1.25
CA ALA A 138 -5.85 11.78 0.48
C ALA A 138 -7.10 12.31 -0.23
N HIS A 139 -7.94 11.41 -0.79
CA HIS A 139 -9.13 11.82 -1.53
C HIS A 139 -10.39 12.00 -0.66
N HIS A 140 -10.50 11.30 0.45
CA HIS A 140 -11.75 11.21 1.22
C HIS A 140 -11.59 11.51 2.71
N GLY A 141 -10.37 11.56 3.22
CA GLY A 141 -10.08 11.92 4.61
C GLY A 141 -10.32 13.41 4.88
N SER A 142 -10.74 13.74 6.11
CA SER A 142 -10.74 15.12 6.55
C SER A 142 -9.31 15.69 6.62
N ASP A 143 -9.17 17.01 6.59
CA ASP A 143 -7.87 17.66 6.75
C ASP A 143 -7.10 17.21 8.00
N ALA A 144 -7.82 16.87 9.07
CA ALA A 144 -7.22 16.37 10.31
C ALA A 144 -6.62 14.97 10.11
N LEU A 145 -7.33 14.07 9.41
CA LEU A 145 -6.85 12.74 9.06
C LEU A 145 -5.66 12.81 8.10
N GLN A 146 -5.77 13.63 7.06
CA GLN A 146 -4.67 13.82 6.09
C GLN A 146 -3.39 14.27 6.80
N ARG A 147 -3.46 15.32 7.63
CA ARG A 147 -2.30 15.82 8.39
C ARG A 147 -1.73 14.80 9.39
N ARG A 148 -2.57 13.95 9.98
CA ARG A 148 -2.11 12.94 10.94
C ARG A 148 -1.42 11.77 10.25
N PHE A 149 -1.97 11.26 9.13
CA PHE A 149 -1.62 9.96 8.60
C PHE A 149 -0.79 9.98 7.31
N LEU A 150 -0.95 10.98 6.42
CA LEU A 150 -0.37 10.88 5.08
C LEU A 150 1.16 10.89 5.08
N ALA A 151 1.80 11.87 5.72
CA ALA A 151 3.26 11.95 5.67
C ALA A 151 3.96 10.70 6.22
N PRO A 152 3.66 10.18 7.43
CA PRO A 152 4.31 8.98 7.93
C PRO A 152 4.00 7.72 7.11
N MET A 153 2.82 7.65 6.45
CA MET A 153 2.48 6.53 5.57
C MET A 153 3.20 6.62 4.21
N VAL A 154 3.33 7.80 3.63
CA VAL A 154 4.07 8.04 2.38
C VAL A 154 5.56 7.73 2.57
N GLU A 155 6.14 8.15 3.70
CA GLU A 155 7.52 7.82 4.08
C GLU A 155 7.73 6.31 4.38
N GLY A 156 6.66 5.54 4.61
CA GLY A 156 6.69 4.12 4.95
C GLY A 156 7.05 3.82 6.41
N ARG A 157 7.15 4.84 7.27
CA ARG A 157 7.27 4.64 8.73
C ARG A 157 6.02 3.97 9.31
N TRP A 158 4.86 4.29 8.72
CA TRP A 158 3.60 3.63 9.00
C TRP A 158 3.10 2.92 7.75
N THR A 159 2.54 1.74 7.90
CA THR A 159 1.92 0.99 6.80
C THR A 159 0.40 1.12 6.85
N GLY A 160 -0.27 0.69 5.80
CA GLY A 160 -1.72 0.74 5.70
C GLY A 160 -2.35 -0.61 5.39
N THR A 161 -3.57 -0.83 5.86
CA THR A 161 -4.35 -2.02 5.54
C THR A 161 -5.78 -1.67 5.17
N MET A 162 -6.45 -2.58 4.46
CA MET A 162 -7.86 -2.49 4.12
C MET A 162 -8.61 -3.64 4.79
N ASN A 163 -9.35 -3.36 5.86
CA ASN A 163 -10.04 -4.34 6.69
C ASN A 163 -11.50 -4.48 6.27
N LEU A 164 -11.75 -5.31 5.26
CA LEU A 164 -13.09 -5.50 4.65
C LEU A 164 -13.73 -6.82 5.06
N THR A 165 -13.02 -7.93 4.83
CA THR A 165 -13.55 -9.30 4.90
C THR A 165 -13.90 -9.74 6.32
N GLU A 166 -15.04 -10.41 6.43
CA GLU A 166 -15.51 -11.08 7.66
C GLU A 166 -15.82 -12.55 7.36
N PRO A 167 -15.95 -13.43 8.35
CA PRO A 167 -16.25 -14.85 8.12
C PRO A 167 -17.46 -15.11 7.21
N GLN A 168 -18.47 -14.25 7.24
CA GLN A 168 -19.69 -14.36 6.44
C GLN A 168 -19.74 -13.37 5.26
N ALA A 169 -18.76 -12.47 5.11
CA ALA A 169 -18.76 -11.37 4.14
C ALA A 169 -17.39 -11.27 3.46
N GLY A 170 -17.23 -11.99 2.35
CA GLY A 170 -16.04 -11.92 1.48
C GLY A 170 -16.36 -11.15 0.21
N SER A 171 -16.78 -11.85 -0.84
CA SER A 171 -17.17 -11.23 -2.11
C SER A 171 -18.45 -10.38 -1.97
N ASP A 172 -19.39 -10.79 -1.13
CA ASP A 172 -20.59 -10.01 -0.81
C ASP A 172 -20.39 -9.20 0.49
N LEU A 173 -19.92 -7.98 0.36
CA LEU A 173 -19.72 -7.04 1.47
C LEU A 173 -21.06 -6.47 2.02
N ALA A 174 -22.20 -6.72 1.36
CA ALA A 174 -23.51 -6.36 1.92
C ALA A 174 -23.80 -7.08 3.25
N LEU A 175 -23.13 -8.21 3.49
CA LEU A 175 -23.26 -9.03 4.70
C LEU A 175 -22.34 -8.60 5.86
N VAL A 176 -21.55 -7.54 5.72
CA VAL A 176 -20.68 -7.02 6.79
C VAL A 176 -21.48 -6.71 8.05
N ARG A 177 -21.01 -7.19 9.19
CA ARG A 177 -21.65 -7.04 10.52
C ARG A 177 -20.85 -6.15 11.47
N THR A 178 -19.59 -5.85 11.20
CA THR A 178 -18.82 -4.88 11.99
C THR A 178 -19.58 -3.59 12.12
N LYS A 179 -19.69 -3.06 13.33
CA LYS A 179 -20.44 -1.84 13.67
C LYS A 179 -19.50 -0.76 14.14
N ALA A 180 -19.85 0.49 13.83
CA ALA A 180 -19.22 1.69 14.34
C ALA A 180 -20.21 2.49 15.16
N ASP A 181 -20.00 2.58 16.47
CA ASP A 181 -20.85 3.30 17.40
C ASP A 181 -20.27 4.69 17.65
N PRO A 182 -20.98 5.79 17.30
CA PRO A 182 -20.50 7.14 17.47
C PRO A 182 -20.30 7.47 18.96
N GLN A 183 -19.24 8.23 19.26
CA GLN A 183 -18.91 8.72 20.59
C GLN A 183 -19.15 10.24 20.69
N PRO A 184 -19.32 10.81 21.91
CA PRO A 184 -19.58 12.24 22.10
C PRO A 184 -18.46 13.17 21.62
N ASP A 185 -17.23 12.65 21.51
CA ASP A 185 -16.05 13.40 21.03
C ASP A 185 -15.88 13.38 19.51
N GLY A 186 -16.82 12.74 18.78
CA GLY A 186 -16.77 12.59 17.32
C GLY A 186 -15.99 11.37 16.84
N SER A 187 -15.39 10.59 17.73
CA SER A 187 -14.78 9.31 17.42
C SER A 187 -15.83 8.19 17.30
N TYR A 188 -15.39 6.99 16.95
CA TYR A 188 -16.24 5.82 16.85
C TYR A 188 -15.59 4.64 17.56
N LYS A 189 -16.38 3.86 18.29
CA LYS A 189 -15.97 2.54 18.75
C LYS A 189 -16.40 1.50 17.72
N VAL A 190 -15.41 0.73 17.21
CA VAL A 190 -15.65 -0.28 16.18
C VAL A 190 -15.68 -1.68 16.83
N PHE A 191 -16.74 -2.46 16.52
CA PHE A 191 -16.96 -3.81 17.07
C PHE A 191 -17.17 -4.80 15.94
N GLY A 192 -16.37 -5.85 15.86
CA GLY A 192 -16.49 -6.91 14.86
C GLY A 192 -15.22 -7.73 14.76
N THR A 193 -15.25 -8.68 13.82
CA THR A 193 -14.10 -9.54 13.54
C THR A 193 -13.81 -9.49 12.05
N LYS A 194 -12.65 -8.99 11.69
CA LYS A 194 -12.11 -9.02 10.32
C LYS A 194 -11.17 -10.22 10.18
N ILE A 195 -11.15 -10.84 8.99
CA ILE A 195 -10.29 -11.99 8.70
C ILE A 195 -9.54 -11.76 7.39
N PHE A 196 -8.41 -12.48 7.24
CA PHE A 196 -7.56 -12.43 6.04
C PHE A 196 -7.04 -11.02 5.73
N ILE A 197 -6.69 -10.25 6.78
CA ILE A 197 -6.16 -8.91 6.61
C ILE A 197 -4.67 -9.01 6.29
N THR A 198 -4.35 -8.75 5.03
CA THR A 198 -2.97 -8.76 4.54
C THR A 198 -2.18 -7.66 5.26
N TYR A 199 -1.04 -8.04 5.85
CA TYR A 199 -0.21 -7.15 6.68
C TYR A 199 -0.97 -6.45 7.81
N GLY A 200 -1.99 -7.13 8.37
CA GLY A 200 -2.76 -6.62 9.51
C GLY A 200 -1.97 -6.55 10.81
N GLU A 201 -0.89 -7.30 10.93
CA GLU A 201 0.08 -7.25 12.04
C GLU A 201 1.47 -7.62 11.51
N HIS A 202 2.49 -6.84 11.85
CA HIS A 202 3.89 -7.09 11.53
C HIS A 202 4.82 -6.10 12.25
N ASP A 203 6.13 -6.39 12.29
CA ASP A 203 7.14 -5.55 12.93
C ASP A 203 8.09 -4.82 11.95
N MET A 204 7.67 -4.67 10.67
CA MET A 204 8.47 -3.96 9.66
C MET A 204 8.40 -2.44 9.78
N ALA A 205 7.34 -1.91 10.35
CA ALA A 205 7.06 -0.49 10.49
C ALA A 205 6.74 -0.12 11.94
N GLU A 206 6.75 1.18 12.26
CA GLU A 206 6.47 1.70 13.60
C GLU A 206 4.99 1.56 13.99
N ASN A 207 4.10 1.64 13.00
CA ASN A 207 2.66 1.61 13.19
C ASN A 207 1.93 1.09 11.94
N ILE A 208 0.70 0.61 12.12
CA ILE A 208 -0.16 0.12 11.06
C ILE A 208 -1.48 0.88 11.12
N VAL A 209 -1.83 1.56 10.04
CA VAL A 209 -3.10 2.29 9.89
C VAL A 209 -4.13 1.38 9.24
N HIS A 210 -5.21 1.09 9.95
CA HIS A 210 -6.29 0.24 9.47
C HIS A 210 -7.43 1.07 8.90
N LEU A 211 -7.82 0.82 7.65
CA LEU A 211 -9.07 1.32 7.08
C LEU A 211 -10.14 0.24 7.24
N VAL A 212 -11.00 0.41 8.24
CA VAL A 212 -11.97 -0.60 8.66
C VAL A 212 -13.34 -0.32 8.08
N LEU A 213 -13.88 -1.23 7.27
CA LEU A 213 -15.26 -1.14 6.77
C LEU A 213 -16.23 -1.55 7.88
N ALA A 214 -17.10 -0.63 8.31
CA ALA A 214 -18.08 -0.86 9.37
C ALA A 214 -19.40 -0.16 9.08
N ARG A 215 -20.49 -0.68 9.68
CA ARG A 215 -21.82 -0.10 9.59
C ARG A 215 -22.03 0.97 10.64
N VAL A 216 -22.62 2.07 10.22
CA VAL A 216 -23.14 3.08 11.15
C VAL A 216 -24.48 2.60 11.75
N ALA A 217 -24.70 2.84 13.01
CA ALA A 217 -25.97 2.53 13.66
C ALA A 217 -27.12 3.28 12.98
N GLY A 218 -28.19 2.56 12.62
CA GLY A 218 -29.39 3.11 11.95
C GLY A 218 -29.22 3.40 10.44
N ALA A 219 -28.07 3.11 9.84
CA ALA A 219 -27.87 3.25 8.42
C ALA A 219 -28.62 2.17 7.60
N PRO A 220 -28.89 2.41 6.30
CA PRO A 220 -29.55 1.46 5.42
C PRO A 220 -28.85 0.09 5.37
N GLU A 221 -29.60 -0.96 5.09
CA GLU A 221 -29.04 -2.28 4.82
C GLU A 221 -28.16 -2.29 3.56
N GLY A 222 -27.30 -3.29 3.44
CA GLY A 222 -26.37 -3.45 2.31
C GLY A 222 -25.16 -2.53 2.42
N VAL A 223 -24.40 -2.39 1.33
CA VAL A 223 -23.13 -1.62 1.28
C VAL A 223 -23.33 -0.12 1.52
N LYS A 224 -24.50 0.43 1.24
CA LYS A 224 -24.81 1.87 1.41
C LYS A 224 -24.80 2.33 2.88
N GLY A 225 -24.88 1.40 3.83
CA GLY A 225 -24.80 1.69 5.26
C GLY A 225 -23.41 1.55 5.86
N CYS A 226 -22.40 1.29 5.04
CA CYS A 226 -21.03 1.10 5.49
C CYS A 226 -20.16 2.32 5.15
N LEU A 227 -19.24 2.64 6.06
CA LEU A 227 -18.19 3.65 5.88
C LEU A 227 -16.83 3.02 6.20
N LEU A 228 -15.74 3.66 5.74
CA LEU A 228 -14.38 3.34 6.17
C LEU A 228 -14.00 4.20 7.37
N TYR A 229 -13.51 3.56 8.40
CA TYR A 229 -13.01 4.18 9.63
C TYR A 229 -11.50 4.00 9.70
N THR A 230 -10.79 5.08 10.04
CA THR A 230 -9.34 5.05 10.24
C THR A 230 -9.06 4.75 11.72
N SER A 231 -8.30 3.70 11.98
CA SER A 231 -7.75 3.34 13.28
C SER A 231 -6.26 3.06 13.12
N ASP A 232 -5.47 3.23 14.15
CA ASP A 232 -4.08 2.80 14.15
C ASP A 232 -3.80 1.84 15.31
N ALA A 233 -2.76 1.01 15.16
CA ALA A 233 -2.44 -0.03 16.14
C ALA A 233 -2.04 0.51 17.52
N ALA A 234 -1.80 1.83 17.64
CA ALA A 234 -1.51 2.49 18.92
C ALA A 234 -2.79 2.87 19.69
N ASP A 235 -3.96 2.80 19.05
CA ASP A 235 -5.26 3.13 19.65
C ASP A 235 -5.97 1.88 20.24
N GLU A 236 -5.36 0.65 20.15
CA GLU A 236 -5.90 -0.62 20.64
C GLU A 236 -5.47 -1.00 22.06
#